data_1f512b730c3869597cdf8980bfcdb7d8
#
_entry.id   1f512b730c3869597cdf8980bfcdb7d8
#
_cell.length_a   1.000
_cell.length_b   1.000
_cell.length_c   1.000
_cell.angle_alpha   90.00
_cell.angle_beta   90.00
_cell.angle_gamma   90.00
#
_symmetry.space_group_name_H-M   'P 1'
#
loop_
_entity.id
_entity.type
_entity.pdbx_description
1 polymer ?
#
loop_
_entity_poly.entity_id
_entity_poly.type
_entity_poly.pdbx_seq_one_letter_code
_entity_poly.pdbx_strand_id
1 'polypeptide(L)'
;MSTIDVIELSQEEMDAVIYDSREGDLTTLKEIFEEIGSEALLTIKDDITLSTPLHMAAGNGHLEVVKYFLTLLSKEEAIKYASIPNESGNTALHWAAFSGHLPVVELLVEEYQCDVFLKNKSNHDAIFEAENNNQTEVENWFLKKFAVEDDFKIEEDGDETKITYTPGSESKEADERAAKAKQEEEDKQKEIQEKTEKLEL
;
A
#
# COMPACT_ATOMS: atom_id res chain seq x y z
N MET A 1 -16.91 -12.56 30.03
CA MET A 1 -15.91 -12.00 29.11
C MET A 1 -14.91 -13.11 28.88
N SER A 2 -15.01 -13.82 27.77
CA SER A 2 -14.05 -14.86 27.40
C SER A 2 -12.76 -14.15 27.02
N THR A 3 -11.67 -14.41 27.70
CA THR A 3 -10.34 -14.09 27.23
C THR A 3 -10.16 -14.89 25.95
N ILE A 4 -10.13 -14.22 24.81
CA ILE A 4 -9.66 -14.82 23.56
C ILE A 4 -8.17 -15.08 23.83
N ASP A 5 -7.79 -16.37 23.97
CA ASP A 5 -6.38 -16.75 23.98
C ASP A 5 -5.82 -16.33 22.62
N VAL A 6 -5.08 -15.23 22.59
CA VAL A 6 -4.35 -14.80 21.40
C VAL A 6 -3.32 -15.89 21.12
N ILE A 7 -3.50 -16.63 20.03
CA ILE A 7 -2.52 -17.62 19.59
C ILE A 7 -1.26 -16.85 19.20
N GLU A 8 -0.20 -17.04 19.98
CA GLU A 8 1.09 -16.42 19.71
C GLU A 8 1.85 -17.32 18.72
N LEU A 9 1.92 -16.89 17.47
CA LEU A 9 2.63 -17.62 16.42
C LEU A 9 4.14 -17.48 16.58
N SER A 10 4.86 -18.59 16.43
CA SER A 10 6.31 -18.56 16.27
C SER A 10 6.72 -17.93 14.92
N GLN A 11 7.97 -17.48 14.81
CA GLN A 11 8.46 -16.94 13.54
C GLN A 11 8.39 -17.99 12.42
N GLU A 12 8.67 -19.26 12.68
CA GLU A 12 8.56 -20.34 11.69
C GLU A 12 7.14 -20.50 11.16
N GLU A 13 6.12 -20.35 12.01
CA GLU A 13 4.71 -20.39 11.57
C GLU A 13 4.32 -19.16 10.75
N MET A 14 4.81 -17.98 11.14
CA MET A 14 4.62 -16.75 10.35
C MET A 14 5.29 -16.85 9.00
N ASP A 15 6.53 -17.37 8.93
CA ASP A 15 7.27 -17.57 7.69
C ASP A 15 6.58 -18.56 6.74
N ALA A 16 5.93 -19.60 7.28
CA ALA A 16 5.13 -20.52 6.48
C ALA A 16 3.94 -19.81 5.82
N VAL A 17 3.19 -18.99 6.57
CA VAL A 17 2.09 -18.20 6.00
C VAL A 17 2.58 -17.21 4.93
N ILE A 18 3.73 -16.58 5.15
CA ILE A 18 4.37 -15.68 4.19
C ILE A 18 4.77 -16.42 2.92
N TYR A 19 5.33 -17.63 3.06
CA TYR A 19 5.70 -18.48 1.94
C TYR A 19 4.48 -18.90 1.13
N ASP A 20 3.42 -19.42 1.77
CA ASP A 20 2.19 -19.84 1.09
C ASP A 20 1.49 -18.65 0.41
N SER A 21 1.58 -17.46 1.01
CA SER A 21 1.10 -16.21 0.39
C SER A 21 1.87 -15.88 -0.88
N ARG A 22 3.17 -16.12 -0.90
CA ARG A 22 4.04 -15.90 -2.04
C ARG A 22 3.77 -16.89 -3.18
N GLU A 23 3.50 -18.16 -2.81
CA GLU A 23 3.16 -19.22 -3.77
C GLU A 23 1.71 -19.16 -4.26
N GLY A 24 0.85 -18.40 -3.53
CA GLY A 24 -0.57 -18.27 -3.86
C GLY A 24 -1.41 -19.47 -3.44
N ASP A 25 -0.96 -20.25 -2.46
CA ASP A 25 -1.70 -21.42 -1.98
C ASP A 25 -2.89 -21.01 -1.09
N LEU A 26 -3.94 -20.56 -1.76
CA LEU A 26 -5.17 -20.14 -1.10
C LEU A 26 -5.82 -21.25 -0.26
N THR A 27 -5.63 -22.54 -0.65
CA THR A 27 -6.24 -23.66 0.05
C THR A 27 -5.60 -23.82 1.43
N THR A 28 -4.29 -23.93 1.47
CA THR A 28 -3.52 -24.03 2.72
C THR A 28 -3.74 -22.79 3.60
N LEU A 29 -3.72 -21.60 3.02
CA LEU A 29 -3.99 -20.35 3.78
C LEU A 29 -5.37 -20.33 4.42
N LYS A 30 -6.41 -20.83 3.76
CA LYS A 30 -7.76 -20.95 4.36
C LYS A 30 -7.78 -21.92 5.54
N GLU A 31 -7.15 -23.08 5.40
CA GLU A 31 -7.05 -24.05 6.48
C GLU A 31 -6.32 -23.47 7.69
N ILE A 32 -5.21 -22.75 7.46
CA ILE A 32 -4.45 -22.09 8.53
C ILE A 32 -5.32 -21.05 9.24
N PHE A 33 -5.97 -20.13 8.52
CA PHE A 33 -6.76 -19.06 9.14
C PHE A 33 -8.09 -19.56 9.76
N GLU A 34 -8.60 -20.72 9.35
CA GLU A 34 -9.69 -21.40 10.07
C GLU A 34 -9.24 -21.88 11.45
N GLU A 35 -7.97 -22.26 11.62
CA GLU A 35 -7.41 -22.73 12.89
C GLU A 35 -6.96 -21.57 13.80
N ILE A 36 -6.17 -20.62 13.26
CA ILE A 36 -5.55 -19.56 14.06
C ILE A 36 -6.42 -18.30 14.21
N GLY A 37 -7.46 -18.16 13.40
CA GLY A 37 -8.35 -16.99 13.38
C GLY A 37 -7.85 -15.84 12.51
N SER A 38 -8.77 -15.01 12.06
CA SER A 38 -8.50 -13.89 11.13
C SER A 38 -7.63 -12.79 11.75
N GLU A 39 -7.71 -12.59 13.06
CA GLU A 39 -6.96 -11.53 13.76
C GLU A 39 -5.45 -11.76 13.72
N ALA A 40 -5.01 -13.03 13.59
CA ALA A 40 -3.61 -13.38 13.46
C ALA A 40 -2.94 -12.73 12.24
N LEU A 41 -3.69 -12.47 11.16
CA LEU A 41 -3.20 -11.81 9.96
C LEU A 41 -2.52 -10.46 10.25
N LEU A 42 -3.00 -9.73 11.24
CA LEU A 42 -2.48 -8.41 11.62
C LEU A 42 -1.11 -8.47 12.30
N THR A 43 -0.72 -9.63 12.80
CA THR A 43 0.55 -9.84 13.53
C THR A 43 1.63 -10.48 12.67
N ILE A 44 1.24 -11.17 11.59
CA ILE A 44 2.15 -11.93 10.74
C ILE A 44 2.97 -10.98 9.87
N LYS A 45 4.29 -11.07 10.00
CA LYS A 45 5.26 -10.34 9.17
C LYS A 45 6.62 -11.04 9.18
N ASP A 46 7.37 -10.84 8.12
CA ASP A 46 8.77 -11.24 8.04
C ASP A 46 9.61 -10.43 9.05
N ASP A 47 10.50 -11.08 9.77
CA ASP A 47 11.29 -10.48 10.87
C ASP A 47 12.37 -9.50 10.39
N ILE A 48 12.80 -9.61 9.14
CA ILE A 48 13.87 -8.80 8.54
C ILE A 48 13.27 -7.65 7.73
N THR A 49 12.39 -7.99 6.80
CA THR A 49 11.82 -7.01 5.86
C THR A 49 10.55 -6.34 6.36
N LEU A 50 9.95 -6.84 7.42
CA LEU A 50 8.63 -6.47 7.93
C LEU A 50 7.52 -6.58 6.89
N SER A 51 7.74 -7.36 5.82
CA SER A 51 6.75 -7.60 4.80
C SER A 51 5.65 -8.52 5.33
N THR A 52 4.40 -8.14 5.10
CA THR A 52 3.23 -8.94 5.51
C THR A 52 2.86 -9.97 4.44
N PRO A 53 2.02 -10.97 4.75
CA PRO A 53 1.45 -11.88 3.75
C PRO A 53 0.84 -11.16 2.55
N LEU A 54 0.21 -10.00 2.77
CA LEU A 54 -0.37 -9.19 1.71
C LEU A 54 0.67 -8.65 0.73
N HIS A 55 1.86 -8.25 1.19
CA HIS A 55 2.95 -7.84 0.30
C HIS A 55 3.36 -8.97 -0.62
N MET A 56 3.50 -10.20 -0.09
CA MET A 56 3.90 -11.35 -0.88
C MET A 56 2.85 -11.73 -1.92
N ALA A 57 1.59 -11.80 -1.50
CA ALA A 57 0.50 -12.11 -2.43
C ALA A 57 0.34 -11.04 -3.52
N ALA A 58 0.45 -9.75 -3.16
CA ALA A 58 0.33 -8.64 -4.10
C ALA A 58 1.49 -8.57 -5.09
N GLY A 59 2.73 -8.73 -4.61
CA GLY A 59 3.93 -8.70 -5.44
C GLY A 59 4.06 -9.89 -6.40
N ASN A 60 3.36 -10.99 -6.13
CA ASN A 60 3.31 -12.18 -7.00
C ASN A 60 1.98 -12.30 -7.78
N GLY A 61 1.08 -11.33 -7.65
CA GLY A 61 -0.14 -11.25 -8.46
C GLY A 61 -1.26 -12.22 -8.05
N HIS A 62 -1.22 -12.76 -6.84
CA HIS A 62 -2.21 -13.72 -6.35
C HIS A 62 -3.49 -13.03 -5.89
N LEU A 63 -4.25 -12.51 -6.86
CA LEU A 63 -5.46 -11.72 -6.64
C LEU A 63 -6.44 -12.37 -5.65
N GLU A 64 -6.68 -13.67 -5.77
CA GLU A 64 -7.64 -14.37 -4.90
C GLU A 64 -7.13 -14.50 -3.45
N VAL A 65 -5.82 -14.60 -3.25
CA VAL A 65 -5.20 -14.54 -1.90
C VAL A 65 -5.32 -13.14 -1.33
N VAL A 66 -5.03 -12.10 -2.13
CA VAL A 66 -5.19 -10.69 -1.73
C VAL A 66 -6.64 -10.42 -1.31
N LYS A 67 -7.62 -10.81 -2.13
CA LYS A 67 -9.04 -10.69 -1.78
C LYS A 67 -9.37 -11.41 -0.49
N TYR A 68 -8.92 -12.65 -0.36
CA TYR A 68 -9.17 -13.46 0.84
C TYR A 68 -8.67 -12.75 2.10
N PHE A 69 -7.42 -12.32 2.15
CA PHE A 69 -6.86 -11.62 3.31
C PHE A 69 -7.65 -10.36 3.67
N LEU A 70 -8.00 -9.56 2.68
CA LEU A 70 -8.74 -8.32 2.93
C LEU A 70 -10.21 -8.58 3.34
N THR A 71 -10.78 -9.73 3.00
CA THR A 71 -12.13 -10.13 3.46
C THR A 71 -12.13 -10.76 4.86
N LEU A 72 -10.98 -11.21 5.37
CA LEU A 72 -10.87 -11.69 6.77
C LEU A 72 -11.03 -10.56 7.78
N LEU A 73 -10.81 -9.33 7.39
CA LEU A 73 -10.82 -8.14 8.23
C LEU A 73 -12.09 -7.31 8.00
N SER A 74 -12.46 -6.51 8.98
CA SER A 74 -13.45 -5.47 8.75
C SER A 74 -12.95 -4.51 7.67
N LYS A 75 -13.86 -3.82 6.96
CA LYS A 75 -13.46 -2.90 5.88
C LYS A 75 -12.46 -1.84 6.34
N GLU A 76 -12.64 -1.34 7.55
CA GLU A 76 -11.77 -0.32 8.14
C GLU A 76 -10.36 -0.87 8.45
N GLU A 77 -10.28 -2.09 9.00
CA GLU A 77 -9.01 -2.77 9.26
C GLU A 77 -8.31 -3.16 7.96
N ALA A 78 -9.06 -3.64 6.96
CA ALA A 78 -8.52 -3.99 5.65
C ALA A 78 -7.86 -2.80 4.95
N ILE A 79 -8.47 -1.59 4.99
CA ILE A 79 -7.88 -0.37 4.46
C ILE A 79 -6.56 -0.04 5.18
N LYS A 80 -6.54 -0.13 6.51
CA LYS A 80 -5.32 0.10 7.30
C LYS A 80 -4.25 -0.94 6.97
N TYR A 81 -4.64 -2.21 6.91
CA TYR A 81 -3.73 -3.32 6.62
C TYR A 81 -3.11 -3.22 5.23
N ALA A 82 -3.88 -2.87 4.21
CA ALA A 82 -3.40 -2.67 2.85
C ALA A 82 -2.39 -1.51 2.72
N SER A 83 -2.42 -0.56 3.66
CA SER A 83 -1.54 0.61 3.68
C SER A 83 -0.30 0.42 4.56
N ILE A 84 -0.11 -0.74 5.21
CA ILE A 84 1.07 -1.00 6.05
C ILE A 84 2.33 -1.02 5.18
N PRO A 85 3.36 -0.20 5.49
CA PRO A 85 4.63 -0.26 4.79
C PRO A 85 5.53 -1.34 5.38
N ASN A 86 6.35 -1.95 4.55
CA ASN A 86 7.44 -2.82 4.98
C ASN A 86 8.68 -2.01 5.43
N GLU A 87 9.81 -2.68 5.75
CA GLU A 87 11.06 -2.01 6.19
C GLU A 87 11.57 -0.98 5.16
N SER A 88 11.38 -1.19 3.87
CA SER A 88 11.77 -0.25 2.81
C SER A 88 10.74 0.85 2.56
N GLY A 89 9.63 0.88 3.30
CA GLY A 89 8.53 1.80 3.10
C GLY A 89 7.59 1.40 1.96
N ASN A 90 7.77 0.25 1.35
CA ASN A 90 6.88 -0.24 0.29
C ASN A 90 5.60 -0.83 0.90
N THR A 91 4.46 -0.46 0.36
CA THR A 91 3.17 -1.10 0.63
C THR A 91 2.91 -2.24 -0.35
N ALA A 92 1.85 -3.01 -0.13
CA ALA A 92 1.41 -4.03 -1.09
C ALA A 92 1.15 -3.45 -2.50
N LEU A 93 0.68 -2.19 -2.58
CA LEU A 93 0.47 -1.48 -3.85
C LEU A 93 1.79 -1.22 -4.60
N HIS A 94 2.86 -0.83 -3.91
CA HIS A 94 4.18 -0.65 -4.53
C HIS A 94 4.67 -1.96 -5.16
N TRP A 95 4.51 -3.08 -4.46
CA TRP A 95 4.94 -4.39 -4.96
C TRP A 95 4.10 -4.87 -6.15
N ALA A 96 2.77 -4.66 -6.10
CA ALA A 96 1.88 -4.99 -7.21
C ALA A 96 2.20 -4.15 -8.45
N ALA A 97 2.47 -2.87 -8.27
CA ALA A 97 2.84 -1.95 -9.35
C ALA A 97 4.22 -2.28 -9.94
N PHE A 98 5.22 -2.51 -9.09
CA PHE A 98 6.57 -2.95 -9.47
C PHE A 98 6.54 -4.21 -10.36
N SER A 99 5.70 -5.17 -10.00
CA SER A 99 5.59 -6.47 -10.70
C SER A 99 4.58 -6.48 -11.86
N GLY A 100 3.81 -5.41 -12.07
CA GLY A 100 2.87 -5.29 -13.18
C GLY A 100 1.53 -6.01 -12.98
N HIS A 101 1.13 -6.27 -11.76
CA HIS A 101 -0.09 -7.01 -11.45
C HIS A 101 -1.33 -6.10 -11.42
N LEU A 102 -1.76 -5.63 -12.61
CA LEU A 102 -2.87 -4.69 -12.78
C LEU A 102 -4.13 -5.09 -11.99
N PRO A 103 -4.64 -6.34 -12.02
CA PRO A 103 -5.85 -6.68 -11.26
C PRO A 103 -5.72 -6.47 -9.74
N VAL A 104 -4.51 -6.64 -9.20
CA VAL A 104 -4.22 -6.40 -7.78
C VAL A 104 -4.16 -4.90 -7.51
N VAL A 105 -3.52 -4.13 -8.39
CA VAL A 105 -3.47 -2.66 -8.32
C VAL A 105 -4.88 -2.07 -8.31
N GLU A 106 -5.74 -2.50 -9.26
CA GLU A 106 -7.13 -2.06 -9.34
C GLU A 106 -7.88 -2.34 -8.05
N LEU A 107 -7.79 -3.56 -7.52
CA LEU A 107 -8.44 -3.94 -6.27
C LEU A 107 -7.99 -3.05 -5.10
N LEU A 108 -6.67 -2.88 -4.91
CA LEU A 108 -6.12 -2.11 -3.80
C LEU A 108 -6.52 -0.63 -3.86
N VAL A 109 -6.51 -0.05 -5.05
CA VAL A 109 -6.84 1.38 -5.23
C VAL A 109 -8.35 1.61 -5.19
N GLU A 110 -9.14 0.82 -5.92
CA GLU A 110 -10.57 1.09 -6.09
C GLU A 110 -11.40 0.68 -4.89
N GLU A 111 -11.09 -0.48 -4.31
CA GLU A 111 -11.88 -1.00 -3.20
C GLU A 111 -11.30 -0.64 -1.84
N TYR A 112 -9.97 -0.57 -1.71
CA TYR A 112 -9.30 -0.35 -0.42
C TYR A 112 -8.65 1.02 -0.29
N GLN A 113 -8.82 1.91 -1.30
CA GLN A 113 -8.41 3.32 -1.25
C GLN A 113 -6.92 3.51 -0.90
N CYS A 114 -6.07 2.57 -1.36
CA CYS A 114 -4.64 2.70 -1.16
C CYS A 114 -4.13 3.96 -1.86
N ASP A 115 -3.33 4.75 -1.13
CA ASP A 115 -2.73 5.97 -1.66
C ASP A 115 -1.64 5.63 -2.67
N VAL A 116 -1.88 6.00 -3.93
CA VAL A 116 -0.96 5.75 -5.05
C VAL A 116 0.27 6.65 -5.02
N PHE A 117 0.19 7.79 -4.32
CA PHE A 117 1.25 8.79 -4.20
C PHE A 117 2.08 8.63 -2.93
N LEU A 118 1.77 7.64 -2.09
CA LEU A 118 2.56 7.33 -0.91
C LEU A 118 3.98 6.93 -1.33
N LYS A 119 4.99 7.60 -0.79
CA LYS A 119 6.39 7.37 -1.15
C LYS A 119 7.07 6.40 -0.19
N ASN A 120 7.82 5.47 -0.75
CA ASN A 120 8.70 4.59 0.01
C ASN A 120 9.98 5.32 0.47
N LYS A 121 10.89 4.63 1.16
CA LYS A 121 12.17 5.22 1.65
C LYS A 121 13.11 5.69 0.52
N SER A 122 12.92 5.21 -0.70
CA SER A 122 13.64 5.67 -1.89
C SER A 122 12.98 6.86 -2.58
N ASN A 123 11.92 7.43 -1.98
CA ASN A 123 11.11 8.52 -2.53
C ASN A 123 10.36 8.14 -3.82
N HIS A 124 10.05 6.85 -4.00
CA HIS A 124 9.27 6.31 -5.10
C HIS A 124 7.84 6.01 -4.63
N ASP A 125 6.86 6.38 -5.42
CA ASP A 125 5.47 5.97 -5.29
C ASP A 125 5.13 4.79 -6.22
N ALA A 126 3.90 4.29 -6.15
CA ALA A 126 3.49 3.14 -6.93
C ALA A 126 3.50 3.40 -8.45
N ILE A 127 3.26 4.64 -8.87
CA ILE A 127 3.29 5.04 -10.29
C ILE A 127 4.74 4.95 -10.80
N PHE A 128 5.68 5.54 -10.05
CA PHE A 128 7.11 5.48 -10.37
C PHE A 128 7.61 4.03 -10.43
N GLU A 129 7.17 3.17 -9.50
CA GLU A 129 7.58 1.75 -9.51
C GLU A 129 7.08 1.04 -10.78
N ALA A 130 5.87 1.33 -11.25
CA ALA A 130 5.36 0.78 -12.51
C ALA A 130 6.16 1.29 -13.72
N GLU A 131 6.38 2.59 -13.83
CA GLU A 131 7.13 3.22 -14.91
C GLU A 131 8.56 2.70 -14.98
N ASN A 132 9.29 2.75 -13.85
CA ASN A 132 10.69 2.34 -13.77
C ASN A 132 10.94 0.86 -14.09
N ASN A 133 9.91 0.03 -13.93
CA ASN A 133 9.96 -1.41 -14.20
C ASN A 133 9.26 -1.79 -15.51
N ASN A 134 8.91 -0.82 -16.36
CA ASN A 134 8.28 -1.01 -17.67
C ASN A 134 6.95 -1.75 -17.60
N GLN A 135 6.17 -1.55 -16.55
CA GLN A 135 4.86 -2.15 -16.36
C GLN A 135 3.78 -1.32 -17.06
N THR A 136 3.83 -1.30 -18.39
CA THR A 136 3.06 -0.39 -19.24
C THR A 136 1.54 -0.45 -19.01
N GLU A 137 0.98 -1.62 -18.71
CA GLU A 137 -0.46 -1.74 -18.43
C GLU A 137 -0.86 -1.01 -17.14
N VAL A 138 -0.05 -1.20 -16.09
CA VAL A 138 -0.26 -0.55 -14.77
C VAL A 138 -0.04 0.95 -14.89
N GLU A 139 1.06 1.37 -15.55
CA GLU A 139 1.36 2.77 -15.82
C GLU A 139 0.20 3.46 -16.55
N ASN A 140 -0.25 2.90 -17.68
CA ASN A 140 -1.36 3.44 -18.44
C ASN A 140 -2.67 3.51 -17.64
N TRP A 141 -2.91 2.54 -16.77
CA TRP A 141 -4.07 2.55 -15.90
C TRP A 141 -3.99 3.70 -14.88
N PHE A 142 -2.84 3.90 -14.22
CA PHE A 142 -2.63 5.02 -13.32
C PHE A 142 -2.81 6.35 -14.04
N LEU A 143 -2.19 6.50 -15.20
CA LEU A 143 -2.29 7.70 -16.01
C LEU A 143 -3.74 8.04 -16.36
N LYS A 144 -4.52 7.06 -16.83
CA LYS A 144 -5.95 7.26 -17.14
C LYS A 144 -6.78 7.63 -15.92
N LYS A 145 -6.45 7.08 -14.75
CA LYS A 145 -7.27 7.25 -13.54
C LYS A 145 -6.99 8.55 -12.80
N PHE A 146 -5.72 8.97 -12.79
CA PHE A 146 -5.24 10.10 -12.00
C PHE A 146 -4.76 11.29 -12.84
N ALA A 147 -4.81 11.15 -14.16
CA ALA A 147 -4.50 12.25 -15.05
C ALA A 147 -5.50 13.40 -14.90
N VAL A 148 -5.00 14.60 -14.66
CA VAL A 148 -5.78 15.82 -14.86
C VAL A 148 -5.70 16.17 -16.34
N GLU A 149 -6.82 16.51 -16.99
CA GLU A 149 -6.90 16.75 -18.45
C GLU A 149 -5.85 17.75 -19.00
N ASP A 150 -5.32 18.62 -18.13
CA ASP A 150 -4.33 19.63 -18.50
C ASP A 150 -2.86 19.12 -18.56
N ASP A 151 -2.55 17.94 -18.00
CA ASP A 151 -1.19 17.41 -17.91
C ASP A 151 -0.86 16.40 -19.02
N PHE A 152 -1.84 16.04 -19.85
CA PHE A 152 -1.68 15.02 -20.90
C PHE A 152 -1.94 15.57 -22.29
N LYS A 153 -1.06 15.20 -23.21
CA LYS A 153 -1.34 15.22 -24.63
C LYS A 153 -1.51 13.79 -25.12
N ILE A 154 -2.74 13.46 -25.49
CA ILE A 154 -3.05 12.19 -26.16
C ILE A 154 -2.93 12.45 -27.66
N GLU A 155 -1.95 11.85 -28.31
CA GLU A 155 -1.81 11.85 -29.76
C GLU A 155 -2.21 10.47 -30.28
N GLU A 156 -3.32 10.40 -30.99
CA GLU A 156 -3.78 9.19 -31.69
C GLU A 156 -3.22 9.23 -33.11
N ASP A 157 -2.29 8.34 -33.43
CA ASP A 157 -1.78 8.14 -34.79
C ASP A 157 -2.03 6.68 -35.23
N GLY A 158 -3.16 6.45 -35.85
CA GLY A 158 -3.61 5.13 -36.30
C GLY A 158 -3.97 4.18 -35.14
N ASP A 159 -3.32 3.01 -35.07
CA ASP A 159 -3.57 1.99 -34.04
C ASP A 159 -2.70 2.19 -32.78
N GLU A 160 -1.86 3.22 -32.73
CA GLU A 160 -0.99 3.53 -31.58
C GLU A 160 -1.47 4.80 -30.87
N THR A 161 -1.76 4.68 -29.56
CA THR A 161 -2.04 5.83 -28.70
C THR A 161 -0.77 6.22 -27.96
N LYS A 162 -0.23 7.39 -28.27
CA LYS A 162 0.92 7.95 -27.59
C LYS A 162 0.45 8.95 -26.55
N ILE A 163 0.68 8.61 -25.28
CA ILE A 163 0.37 9.49 -24.15
C ILE A 163 1.68 10.16 -23.72
N THR A 164 1.74 11.48 -23.79
CA THR A 164 2.88 12.25 -23.30
C THR A 164 2.49 12.94 -22.01
N TYR A 165 3.15 12.56 -20.91
CA TYR A 165 2.96 13.13 -19.57
C TYR A 165 3.94 14.27 -19.33
N THR A 166 3.44 15.41 -18.88
CA THR A 166 4.25 16.54 -18.44
C THR A 166 4.03 16.72 -16.93
N PRO A 167 4.92 16.19 -16.07
CA PRO A 167 4.72 16.27 -14.62
C PRO A 167 4.75 17.74 -14.17
N GLY A 168 3.65 18.24 -13.62
CA GLY A 168 3.59 19.65 -13.27
C GLY A 168 2.70 20.07 -12.12
N SER A 169 1.48 19.57 -12.03
CA SER A 169 0.52 20.12 -11.07
C SER A 169 0.37 19.28 -9.80
N GLU A 170 0.29 17.98 -9.90
CA GLU A 170 -0.01 17.13 -8.74
C GLU A 170 1.16 16.93 -7.78
N SER A 171 2.40 16.83 -8.28
CA SER A 171 3.57 16.79 -7.40
C SER A 171 3.73 18.10 -6.63
N LYS A 172 3.34 19.25 -7.21
CA LYS A 172 3.33 20.54 -6.52
C LYS A 172 2.23 20.59 -5.46
N GLU A 173 1.02 20.11 -5.77
CA GLU A 173 -0.07 20.07 -4.79
C GLU A 173 0.20 19.09 -3.64
N ALA A 174 0.81 17.93 -3.91
CA ALA A 174 1.23 16.99 -2.89
C ALA A 174 2.35 17.56 -2.01
N ASP A 175 3.34 18.23 -2.62
CA ASP A 175 4.41 18.92 -1.90
C ASP A 175 3.88 20.12 -1.11
N GLU A 176 2.91 20.87 -1.64
CA GLU A 176 2.24 21.97 -0.93
C GLU A 176 1.38 21.46 0.23
N ARG A 177 0.67 20.33 0.08
CA ARG A 177 -0.09 19.69 1.18
C ARG A 177 0.84 19.17 2.27
N ALA A 178 1.96 18.53 1.89
CA ALA A 178 2.96 18.06 2.83
C ALA A 178 3.67 19.21 3.56
N ALA A 179 3.98 20.31 2.87
CA ALA A 179 4.56 21.51 3.46
C ALA A 179 3.57 22.19 4.43
N LYS A 180 2.29 22.23 4.06
CA LYS A 180 1.24 22.82 4.91
C LYS A 180 0.98 21.98 6.16
N ALA A 181 0.95 20.64 6.03
CA ALA A 181 0.81 19.75 7.17
C ALA A 181 2.00 19.85 8.15
N LYS A 182 3.24 19.97 7.63
CA LYS A 182 4.43 20.23 8.44
C LYS A 182 4.35 21.55 9.19
N GLN A 183 3.92 22.61 8.51
CA GLN A 183 3.79 23.92 9.11
C GLN A 183 2.73 23.95 10.24
N GLU A 184 1.60 23.26 10.02
CA GLU A 184 0.55 23.13 11.05
C GLU A 184 1.02 22.33 12.27
N GLU A 185 1.90 21.35 12.07
CA GLU A 185 2.48 20.56 13.16
C GLU A 185 3.53 21.35 13.95
N GLU A 186 4.38 22.13 13.28
CA GLU A 186 5.34 23.03 13.90
C GLU A 186 4.64 24.15 14.69
N ASP A 187 3.57 24.72 14.16
CA ASP A 187 2.80 25.75 14.84
C ASP A 187 2.08 25.22 16.08
N LYS A 188 1.54 23.99 16.02
CA LYS A 188 1.00 23.30 17.20
C LYS A 188 2.07 23.01 18.27
N GLN A 189 3.26 22.60 17.86
CA GLN A 189 4.36 22.37 18.81
C GLN A 189 4.80 23.66 19.48
N LYS A 190 4.88 24.79 18.76
CA LYS A 190 5.17 26.12 19.34
C LYS A 190 4.11 26.58 20.33
N GLU A 191 2.82 26.37 19.98
CA GLU A 191 1.72 26.74 20.89
C GLU A 191 1.72 25.92 22.18
N ILE A 192 2.09 24.63 22.10
CA ILE A 192 2.25 23.77 23.28
C ILE A 192 3.44 24.23 24.13
N GLN A 193 4.57 24.56 23.50
CA GLN A 193 5.76 25.03 24.19
C GLN A 193 5.53 26.38 24.90
N GLU A 194 4.86 27.34 24.26
CA GLU A 194 4.48 28.62 24.89
C GLU A 194 3.49 28.44 26.06
N LYS A 195 2.58 27.45 25.97
CA LYS A 195 1.65 27.14 27.08
C LYS A 195 2.37 26.49 28.26
N THR A 196 3.38 25.65 27.99
CA THR A 196 4.19 24.99 29.03
C THR A 196 5.07 26.02 29.78
N GLU A 197 5.72 26.94 29.06
CA GLU A 197 6.54 27.99 29.65
C GLU A 197 5.71 28.97 30.51
N LYS A 198 4.41 29.19 30.18
CA LYS A 198 3.51 30.02 30.99
C LYS A 198 2.95 29.33 32.25
N LEU A 199 3.10 28.02 32.36
CA LEU A 199 2.67 27.22 33.52
C LEU A 199 3.81 27.03 34.54
N GLU A 200 5.04 27.33 34.18
CA GLU A 200 6.24 27.23 35.04
C GLU A 200 6.63 28.57 35.69
N LEU A 201 5.87 29.65 35.48
CA LEU A 201 5.99 30.97 36.10
C LEU A 201 4.85 31.25 37.09
#